data_2eeff1b6df5e0589676b45766a445335
#
_entry.id   2eeff1b6df5e0589676b45766a445335
#
_cell.length_a   1.000
_cell.length_b   1.000
_cell.length_c   1.000
_cell.angle_alpha   90.00
_cell.angle_beta   90.00
_cell.angle_gamma   90.00
#
_symmetry.space_group_name_H-M   'P 1'
#
loop_
_entity.id
_entity.type
_entity.pdbx_description
1 polymer ?
#
loop_
_entity_poly.entity_id
_entity_poly.type
_entity_poly.pdbx_seq_one_letter_code
_entity_poly.pdbx_strand_id
1 'polypeptide(L)'
;MVHKLPDLPYEKSALEPHIDTRTMAVHHDKHHQAYVNNLNKALEDYPELQNKTTLHLLSDLEALPEEIRLAVRNHGGGHANHSMFWNCMDPSGGGEPGGKLAKGIDEAFGSFSDFQDAFSKAAATLFGVGWTWLCVDGEGKLFIMTTPNQDNPISQGFIPLLGLDVWEHAYYLKYENRRADYIAAWWNVVNWTYVAANLTVANLELGVRDVAAWADDAWSKISSAFSKSNEE
;
A
#
# COMPACT_ATOMS: atom_id res chain seq x y z
N MET A 1 12.63 -5.79 16.92
CA MET A 1 12.67 -6.55 15.64
C MET A 1 13.24 -5.61 14.59
N VAL A 2 14.26 -5.98 13.86
CA VAL A 2 14.79 -5.14 12.78
C VAL A 2 13.87 -5.32 11.56
N HIS A 3 13.41 -4.21 10.98
CA HIS A 3 12.59 -4.25 9.76
C HIS A 3 13.38 -4.87 8.61
N LYS A 4 12.70 -5.63 7.76
CA LYS A 4 13.32 -6.35 6.62
C LYS A 4 12.56 -6.06 5.34
N LEU A 5 13.29 -6.05 4.23
CA LEU A 5 12.66 -6.04 2.91
C LEU A 5 11.88 -7.35 2.74
N PRO A 6 10.57 -7.30 2.52
CA PRO A 6 9.81 -8.52 2.22
C PRO A 6 10.15 -9.02 0.82
N ASP A 7 10.09 -10.33 0.62
CA ASP A 7 10.19 -10.91 -0.71
C ASP A 7 8.99 -10.48 -1.58
N LEU A 8 9.19 -10.41 -2.90
CA LEU A 8 8.09 -10.22 -3.84
C LEU A 8 7.25 -11.50 -3.89
N PRO A 9 5.90 -11.41 -3.94
CA PRO A 9 5.04 -12.60 -4.05
C PRO A 9 5.06 -13.24 -5.45
N TYR A 10 5.82 -12.69 -6.39
CA TYR A 10 5.97 -13.15 -7.78
C TYR A 10 7.35 -12.78 -8.32
N GLU A 11 7.75 -13.39 -9.42
CA GLU A 11 8.98 -13.06 -10.13
C GLU A 11 8.97 -11.63 -10.68
N LYS A 12 10.13 -10.96 -10.69
CA LYS A 12 10.23 -9.57 -11.15
C LYS A 12 9.74 -9.32 -12.58
N SER A 13 9.75 -10.35 -13.42
CA SER A 13 9.25 -10.29 -14.80
C SER A 13 7.77 -10.62 -14.93
N ALA A 14 7.11 -11.06 -13.85
CA ALA A 14 5.78 -11.62 -13.93
C ALA A 14 4.68 -10.58 -14.26
N LEU A 15 4.94 -9.30 -14.02
CA LEU A 15 4.00 -8.21 -14.32
C LEU A 15 4.14 -7.65 -15.75
N GLU A 16 5.05 -8.21 -16.58
CA GLU A 16 5.09 -7.86 -18.01
C GLU A 16 3.79 -8.29 -18.71
N PRO A 17 3.30 -7.52 -19.68
CA PRO A 17 3.91 -6.34 -20.27
C PRO A 17 3.54 -5.02 -19.56
N HIS A 18 2.88 -5.05 -18.41
CA HIS A 18 2.31 -3.88 -17.74
C HIS A 18 3.36 -3.09 -16.94
N ILE A 19 4.17 -3.79 -16.15
CA ILE A 19 5.30 -3.20 -15.40
C ILE A 19 6.55 -3.99 -15.78
N ASP A 20 7.59 -3.28 -16.21
CA ASP A 20 8.80 -3.94 -16.73
C ASP A 20 9.70 -4.48 -15.62
N THR A 21 10.41 -5.55 -15.95
CA THR A 21 11.34 -6.26 -15.06
C THR A 21 12.37 -5.33 -14.42
N ARG A 22 12.88 -4.34 -15.18
CA ARG A 22 13.90 -3.41 -14.68
C ARG A 22 13.30 -2.45 -13.64
N THR A 23 12.11 -1.93 -13.90
CA THR A 23 11.37 -1.12 -12.91
C THR A 23 11.20 -1.92 -11.63
N MET A 24 10.70 -3.17 -11.70
CA MET A 24 10.51 -4.02 -10.53
C MET A 24 11.82 -4.23 -9.75
N ALA A 25 12.92 -4.53 -10.44
CA ALA A 25 14.22 -4.74 -9.79
C ALA A 25 14.75 -3.49 -9.08
N VAL A 26 14.65 -2.32 -9.70
CA VAL A 26 15.13 -1.06 -9.09
C VAL A 26 14.18 -0.62 -7.98
N HIS A 27 12.89 -0.70 -8.20
CA HIS A 27 11.85 -0.24 -7.28
C HIS A 27 11.87 -1.07 -5.98
N HIS A 28 11.96 -2.40 -6.08
CA HIS A 28 12.04 -3.28 -4.91
C HIS A 28 13.44 -3.28 -4.28
N ASP A 29 14.49 -3.65 -5.05
CA ASP A 29 15.81 -3.94 -4.46
C ASP A 29 16.60 -2.67 -4.10
N LYS A 30 16.20 -1.49 -4.59
CA LYS A 30 16.90 -0.23 -4.33
C LYS A 30 16.03 0.76 -3.56
N HIS A 31 14.87 1.16 -4.10
CA HIS A 31 14.02 2.17 -3.43
C HIS A 31 13.42 1.61 -2.14
N HIS A 32 12.73 0.47 -2.19
CA HIS A 32 12.15 -0.12 -0.98
C HIS A 32 13.22 -0.53 0.04
N GLN A 33 14.33 -1.15 -0.41
CA GLN A 33 15.44 -1.49 0.49
C GLN A 33 16.04 -0.25 1.18
N ALA A 34 16.12 0.89 0.48
CA ALA A 34 16.62 2.13 1.07
C ALA A 34 15.68 2.65 2.18
N TYR A 35 14.36 2.55 2.01
CA TYR A 35 13.41 2.89 3.06
C TYR A 35 13.58 2.00 4.28
N VAL A 36 13.73 0.69 4.11
CA VAL A 36 13.99 -0.27 5.20
C VAL A 36 15.27 0.09 5.95
N ASN A 37 16.37 0.35 5.22
CA ASN A 37 17.66 0.68 5.83
C ASN A 37 17.59 1.98 6.64
N ASN A 38 16.94 3.01 6.08
CA ASN A 38 16.83 4.31 6.73
C ASN A 38 15.86 4.28 7.93
N LEU A 39 14.78 3.48 7.87
CA LEU A 39 13.92 3.25 9.02
C LEU A 39 14.70 2.59 10.17
N ASN A 40 15.41 1.50 9.87
CA ASN A 40 16.23 0.81 10.87
C ASN A 40 17.29 1.74 11.48
N LYS A 41 17.91 2.61 10.68
CA LYS A 41 18.86 3.60 11.17
C LYS A 41 18.19 4.64 12.08
N ALA A 42 16.99 5.11 11.74
CA ALA A 42 16.24 6.05 12.58
C ALA A 42 15.86 5.45 13.95
N LEU A 43 15.68 4.13 14.01
CA LEU A 43 15.30 3.40 15.21
C LEU A 43 16.50 2.81 15.98
N GLU A 44 17.75 3.05 15.53
CA GLU A 44 18.95 2.40 16.08
C GLU A 44 19.09 2.63 17.58
N ASP A 45 18.82 3.84 18.05
CA ASP A 45 18.95 4.25 19.45
C ASP A 45 17.64 4.08 20.27
N TYR A 46 16.60 3.44 19.67
CA TYR A 46 15.27 3.28 20.28
C TYR A 46 14.84 1.80 20.33
N PRO A 47 15.44 0.96 21.19
CA PRO A 47 15.18 -0.49 21.23
C PRO A 47 13.71 -0.86 21.44
N GLU A 48 12.95 -0.04 22.19
CA GLU A 48 11.52 -0.22 22.45
C GLU A 48 10.67 -0.05 21.19
N LEU A 49 11.10 0.80 20.25
CA LEU A 49 10.42 1.04 18.99
C LEU A 49 10.81 0.01 17.91
N GLN A 50 12.00 -0.58 17.99
CA GLN A 50 12.45 -1.62 17.04
C GLN A 50 11.59 -2.88 17.06
N ASN A 51 10.81 -3.12 18.12
CA ASN A 51 9.89 -4.25 18.23
C ASN A 51 8.47 -3.95 17.74
N LYS A 52 8.19 -2.70 17.34
CA LYS A 52 6.90 -2.29 16.81
C LYS A 52 6.83 -2.57 15.31
N THR A 53 5.62 -2.89 14.82
CA THR A 53 5.39 -2.96 13.37
C THR A 53 5.49 -1.58 12.74
N THR A 54 5.77 -1.51 11.45
CA THR A 54 5.83 -0.23 10.74
C THR A 54 4.49 0.51 10.79
N LEU A 55 3.37 -0.23 10.67
CA LEU A 55 2.03 0.36 10.75
C LEU A 55 1.73 0.91 12.14
N HIS A 56 2.17 0.22 13.21
CA HIS A 56 2.06 0.72 14.58
C HIS A 56 2.81 2.04 14.75
N LEU A 57 4.05 2.14 14.25
CA LEU A 57 4.83 3.37 14.31
C LEU A 57 4.16 4.53 13.56
N LEU A 58 3.49 4.23 12.44
CA LEU A 58 2.81 5.22 11.61
C LEU A 58 1.44 5.63 12.16
N SER A 59 0.77 4.78 12.94
CA SER A 59 -0.58 5.06 13.46
C SER A 59 -0.60 6.17 14.50
N ASP A 60 0.52 6.40 15.21
CA ASP A 60 0.67 7.48 16.17
C ASP A 60 2.07 8.12 16.09
N LEU A 61 2.27 8.92 15.06
CA LEU A 61 3.53 9.63 14.86
C LEU A 61 3.82 10.65 15.97
N GLU A 62 2.79 11.19 16.62
CA GLU A 62 2.96 12.18 17.68
C GLU A 62 3.50 11.55 18.98
N ALA A 63 3.27 10.27 19.21
CA ALA A 63 3.86 9.53 20.34
C ALA A 63 5.37 9.25 20.16
N LEU A 64 5.91 9.42 18.94
CA LEU A 64 7.33 9.21 18.68
C LEU A 64 8.18 10.41 19.14
N PRO A 65 9.45 10.18 19.57
CA PRO A 65 10.41 11.24 19.79
C PRO A 65 10.50 12.20 18.58
N GLU A 66 10.51 13.50 18.85
CA GLU A 66 10.44 14.54 17.79
C GLU A 66 11.58 14.39 16.77
N GLU A 67 12.78 14.06 17.24
CA GLU A 67 13.99 13.93 16.43
C GLU A 67 13.94 12.81 15.38
N ILE A 68 13.13 11.76 15.58
CA ILE A 68 12.98 10.65 14.62
C ILE A 68 11.64 10.67 13.89
N ARG A 69 10.67 11.46 14.33
CA ARG A 69 9.30 11.47 13.81
C ARG A 69 9.24 11.65 12.30
N LEU A 70 9.99 12.61 11.76
CA LEU A 70 10.04 12.85 10.31
C LEU A 70 10.70 11.68 9.56
N ALA A 71 11.74 11.09 10.12
CA ALA A 71 12.40 9.94 9.50
C ALA A 71 11.48 8.71 9.48
N VAL A 72 10.75 8.43 10.56
CA VAL A 72 9.76 7.35 10.63
C VAL A 72 8.60 7.62 9.68
N ARG A 73 8.05 8.84 9.63
CA ARG A 73 7.01 9.22 8.66
C ARG A 73 7.43 8.92 7.22
N ASN A 74 8.65 9.34 6.83
CA ASN A 74 9.14 9.20 5.46
C ASN A 74 9.58 7.76 5.15
N HIS A 75 10.39 7.15 6.00
CA HIS A 75 11.01 5.86 5.72
C HIS A 75 10.12 4.69 6.17
N GLY A 76 9.42 4.85 7.30
CA GLY A 76 8.37 3.92 7.72
C GLY A 76 7.21 3.93 6.74
N GLY A 77 6.75 5.12 6.34
CA GLY A 77 5.74 5.26 5.29
C GLY A 77 6.18 4.59 3.99
N GLY A 78 7.40 4.87 3.53
CA GLY A 78 7.95 4.22 2.34
C GLY A 78 8.00 2.70 2.46
N HIS A 79 8.43 2.17 3.61
CA HIS A 79 8.44 0.73 3.82
C HIS A 79 7.03 0.13 3.83
N ALA A 80 6.08 0.71 4.56
CA ALA A 80 4.71 0.22 4.63
C ALA A 80 3.99 0.29 3.27
N ASN A 81 4.11 1.44 2.57
CA ASN A 81 3.47 1.67 1.28
C ASN A 81 3.93 0.64 0.24
N HIS A 82 5.24 0.43 0.12
CA HIS A 82 5.79 -0.53 -0.84
C HIS A 82 5.49 -1.98 -0.47
N SER A 83 5.53 -2.33 0.83
CA SER A 83 5.15 -3.67 1.29
C SER A 83 3.72 -4.02 0.90
N MET A 84 2.80 -3.06 1.01
CA MET A 84 1.43 -3.22 0.55
C MET A 84 1.33 -3.26 -0.99
N PHE A 85 2.05 -2.38 -1.67
CA PHE A 85 2.00 -2.24 -3.14
C PHE A 85 2.34 -3.53 -3.87
N TRP A 86 3.35 -4.27 -3.41
CA TRP A 86 3.70 -5.56 -4.01
C TRP A 86 2.56 -6.57 -3.96
N ASN A 87 1.80 -6.60 -2.86
CA ASN A 87 0.65 -7.48 -2.70
C ASN A 87 -0.61 -6.97 -3.41
N CYS A 88 -0.72 -5.66 -3.68
CA CYS A 88 -1.79 -5.08 -4.47
C CYS A 88 -1.74 -5.49 -5.95
N MET A 89 -0.66 -6.15 -6.38
CA MET A 89 -0.47 -6.60 -7.77
C MET A 89 -0.33 -8.13 -7.84
N ASP A 90 -0.81 -8.70 -8.94
CA ASP A 90 -0.76 -10.13 -9.24
C ASP A 90 -0.62 -10.33 -10.75
N PRO A 91 0.25 -11.25 -11.22
CA PRO A 91 0.36 -11.59 -12.65
C PRO A 91 -0.93 -12.04 -13.30
N SER A 92 -1.83 -12.62 -12.51
CA SER A 92 -3.18 -13.06 -12.94
C SER A 92 -4.27 -12.08 -12.52
N GLY A 93 -3.89 -10.86 -12.11
CA GLY A 93 -4.79 -9.81 -11.63
C GLY A 93 -5.58 -9.13 -12.72
N GLY A 94 -6.12 -7.96 -12.38
CA GLY A 94 -6.98 -7.18 -13.28
C GLY A 94 -8.45 -7.58 -13.20
N GLY A 95 -9.22 -7.13 -14.20
CA GLY A 95 -10.68 -7.30 -14.17
C GLY A 95 -11.37 -6.47 -13.10
N GLU A 96 -12.45 -7.00 -12.52
CA GLU A 96 -13.28 -6.33 -11.52
C GLU A 96 -13.34 -7.14 -10.22
N PRO A 97 -13.47 -6.47 -9.07
CA PRO A 97 -13.66 -7.16 -7.80
C PRO A 97 -15.04 -7.85 -7.72
N GLY A 98 -15.12 -8.84 -6.84
CA GLY A 98 -16.38 -9.54 -6.54
C GLY A 98 -16.87 -9.34 -5.10
N GLY A 99 -18.02 -9.95 -4.80
CA GLY A 99 -18.52 -10.11 -3.43
C GLY A 99 -18.78 -8.81 -2.68
N LYS A 100 -18.31 -8.73 -1.44
CA LYS A 100 -18.54 -7.57 -0.55
C LYS A 100 -17.79 -6.31 -1.04
N LEU A 101 -16.60 -6.49 -1.63
CA LEU A 101 -15.82 -5.38 -2.15
C LEU A 101 -16.53 -4.70 -3.33
N ALA A 102 -17.05 -5.48 -4.30
CA ALA A 102 -17.84 -4.95 -5.41
C ALA A 102 -19.04 -4.14 -4.91
N LYS A 103 -19.81 -4.70 -3.96
CA LYS A 103 -20.96 -4.00 -3.36
C LYS A 103 -20.56 -2.69 -2.69
N GLY A 104 -19.47 -2.69 -1.90
CA GLY A 104 -18.98 -1.48 -1.24
C GLY A 104 -18.53 -0.42 -2.25
N ILE A 105 -17.93 -0.83 -3.38
CA ILE A 105 -17.55 0.07 -4.47
C ILE A 105 -18.81 0.64 -5.14
N ASP A 106 -19.81 -0.18 -5.47
CA ASP A 106 -21.06 0.28 -6.08
C ASP A 106 -21.81 1.25 -5.14
N GLU A 107 -21.84 0.96 -3.84
CA GLU A 107 -22.46 1.84 -2.82
C GLU A 107 -21.74 3.18 -2.69
N ALA A 108 -20.40 3.18 -2.76
CA ALA A 108 -19.60 4.39 -2.56
C ALA A 108 -19.45 5.26 -3.82
N PHE A 109 -19.41 4.62 -5.00
CA PHE A 109 -19.03 5.30 -6.26
C PHE A 109 -20.09 5.18 -7.36
N GLY A 110 -21.11 4.33 -7.20
CA GLY A 110 -22.17 4.09 -8.19
C GLY A 110 -21.89 2.86 -9.07
N SER A 111 -20.66 2.68 -9.52
CA SER A 111 -20.23 1.52 -10.28
C SER A 111 -18.72 1.31 -10.18
N PHE A 112 -18.23 0.12 -10.58
CA PHE A 112 -16.79 -0.11 -10.70
C PHE A 112 -16.13 0.83 -11.73
N SER A 113 -16.78 1.09 -12.86
CA SER A 113 -16.27 2.03 -13.86
C SER A 113 -16.11 3.45 -13.29
N ASP A 114 -17.10 3.95 -12.55
CA ASP A 114 -17.03 5.27 -11.93
C ASP A 114 -15.91 5.34 -10.88
N PHE A 115 -15.73 4.26 -10.10
CA PHE A 115 -14.61 4.13 -9.17
C PHE A 115 -13.26 4.16 -9.90
N GLN A 116 -13.10 3.36 -10.96
CA GLN A 116 -11.87 3.27 -11.74
C GLN A 116 -11.51 4.64 -12.37
N ASP A 117 -12.49 5.35 -12.90
CA ASP A 117 -12.32 6.69 -13.46
C ASP A 117 -11.91 7.69 -12.38
N ALA A 118 -12.61 7.70 -11.24
CA ALA A 118 -12.31 8.59 -10.12
C ALA A 118 -10.91 8.34 -9.53
N PHE A 119 -10.54 7.07 -9.34
CA PHE A 119 -9.22 6.68 -8.83
C PHE A 119 -8.11 7.06 -9.82
N SER A 120 -8.31 6.74 -11.11
CA SER A 120 -7.33 7.07 -12.17
C SER A 120 -7.15 8.58 -12.31
N LYS A 121 -8.24 9.34 -12.21
CA LYS A 121 -8.19 10.81 -12.23
C LYS A 121 -7.42 11.35 -11.03
N ALA A 122 -7.67 10.83 -9.82
CA ALA A 122 -6.95 11.24 -8.61
C ALA A 122 -5.45 10.95 -8.75
N ALA A 123 -5.07 9.78 -9.27
CA ALA A 123 -3.68 9.38 -9.52
C ALA A 123 -3.00 10.26 -10.58
N ALA A 124 -3.68 10.55 -11.68
CA ALA A 124 -3.12 11.36 -12.77
C ALA A 124 -2.94 12.84 -12.38
N THR A 125 -3.83 13.37 -11.56
CA THR A 125 -3.84 14.79 -11.17
C THR A 125 -3.07 15.09 -9.89
N LEU A 126 -2.58 14.09 -9.17
CA LEU A 126 -1.72 14.32 -8.01
C LEU A 126 -0.45 15.06 -8.44
N PHE A 127 -0.32 16.31 -7.98
CA PHE A 127 0.83 17.12 -8.33
C PHE A 127 2.09 16.64 -7.60
N GLY A 128 3.18 16.45 -8.35
CA GLY A 128 4.45 15.97 -7.80
C GLY A 128 4.45 14.45 -7.61
N VAL A 129 4.86 14.00 -6.44
CA VAL A 129 5.04 12.59 -6.07
C VAL A 129 4.16 12.18 -4.90
N GLY A 130 3.71 10.95 -4.89
CA GLY A 130 2.87 10.42 -3.81
C GLY A 130 2.12 9.17 -4.21
N TRP A 131 0.98 8.96 -3.56
CA TRP A 131 0.18 7.74 -3.67
C TRP A 131 -1.30 8.07 -3.83
N THR A 132 -2.00 7.18 -4.52
CA THR A 132 -3.47 7.18 -4.56
C THR A 132 -3.98 5.90 -3.91
N TRP A 133 -5.00 6.04 -3.07
CA TRP A 133 -5.51 4.98 -2.22
C TRP A 133 -7.01 4.79 -2.38
N LEU A 134 -7.46 3.53 -2.32
CA LEU A 134 -8.80 3.19 -1.86
C LEU A 134 -8.69 2.91 -0.36
N CYS A 135 -9.44 3.64 0.44
CA CYS A 135 -9.45 3.52 1.90
C CYS A 135 -10.84 3.18 2.42
N VAL A 136 -10.88 2.69 3.65
CA VAL A 136 -12.10 2.58 4.45
C VAL A 136 -11.95 3.43 5.71
N ASP A 137 -13.03 4.14 6.09
CA ASP A 137 -13.09 4.92 7.31
C ASP A 137 -13.63 4.12 8.50
N GLY A 138 -13.69 4.75 9.69
CA GLY A 138 -14.18 4.13 10.92
C GLY A 138 -15.67 3.72 10.91
N GLU A 139 -16.44 4.14 9.90
CA GLU A 139 -17.85 3.77 9.68
C GLU A 139 -18.00 2.66 8.63
N GLY A 140 -16.89 2.19 8.04
CA GLY A 140 -16.86 1.16 7.00
C GLY A 140 -17.13 1.70 5.59
N LYS A 141 -17.10 3.00 5.40
CA LYS A 141 -17.35 3.63 4.10
C LYS A 141 -16.06 3.68 3.27
N LEU A 142 -16.16 3.26 2.01
CA LEU A 142 -15.07 3.33 1.04
C LEU A 142 -14.94 4.75 0.46
N PHE A 143 -13.71 5.20 0.29
CA PHE A 143 -13.41 6.47 -0.36
C PHE A 143 -12.01 6.47 -0.97
N ILE A 144 -11.79 7.38 -1.94
CA ILE A 144 -10.49 7.62 -2.57
C ILE A 144 -9.80 8.79 -1.86
N MET A 145 -8.51 8.61 -1.58
CA MET A 145 -7.66 9.71 -1.12
C MET A 145 -6.30 9.67 -1.80
N THR A 146 -5.60 10.79 -1.74
CA THR A 146 -4.19 10.89 -2.18
C THR A 146 -3.33 11.36 -1.02
N THR A 147 -2.10 10.88 -0.96
CA THR A 147 -1.11 11.35 0.00
C THR A 147 0.16 11.81 -0.71
N PRO A 148 0.79 12.91 -0.28
CA PRO A 148 2.06 13.35 -0.82
C PRO A 148 3.21 12.47 -0.29
N ASN A 149 4.31 12.42 -1.04
CA ASN A 149 5.53 11.73 -0.65
C ASN A 149 5.28 10.26 -0.23
N GLN A 150 5.69 9.89 0.97
CA GLN A 150 5.48 8.56 1.54
C GLN A 150 4.47 8.55 2.69
N ASP A 151 3.65 9.60 2.80
CA ASP A 151 2.58 9.63 3.80
C ASP A 151 1.61 8.45 3.60
N ASN A 152 1.22 7.83 4.72
CA ASN A 152 0.32 6.69 4.71
C ASN A 152 -1.04 7.06 5.33
N PRO A 153 -2.17 6.60 4.78
CA PRO A 153 -3.51 6.86 5.32
C PRO A 153 -3.68 6.51 6.80
N ILE A 154 -2.94 5.52 7.30
CA ILE A 154 -3.03 5.07 8.69
C ILE A 154 -2.68 6.16 9.70
N SER A 155 -1.76 7.07 9.33
CA SER A 155 -1.40 8.23 10.17
C SER A 155 -2.53 9.26 10.28
N GLN A 156 -3.60 9.10 9.48
CA GLN A 156 -4.80 9.94 9.49
C GLN A 156 -6.02 9.18 10.01
N GLY A 157 -5.84 7.95 10.54
CA GLY A 157 -6.90 7.11 11.08
C GLY A 157 -7.72 6.35 10.02
N PHE A 158 -7.21 6.23 8.78
CA PHE A 158 -7.88 5.51 7.70
C PHE A 158 -7.13 4.23 7.35
N ILE A 159 -7.86 3.20 6.96
CA ILE A 159 -7.30 1.90 6.60
C ILE A 159 -7.15 1.82 5.07
N PRO A 160 -5.92 1.75 4.52
CA PRO A 160 -5.72 1.57 3.09
C PRO A 160 -6.06 0.13 2.67
N LEU A 161 -6.83 -0.02 1.60
CA LEU A 161 -7.21 -1.31 1.01
C LEU A 161 -6.45 -1.59 -0.29
N LEU A 162 -6.23 -0.55 -1.11
CA LEU A 162 -5.51 -0.56 -2.38
C LEU A 162 -4.65 0.69 -2.46
N GLY A 163 -3.42 0.56 -2.94
CA GLY A 163 -2.51 1.68 -3.14
C GLY A 163 -1.84 1.64 -4.51
N LEU A 164 -1.72 2.81 -5.15
CA LEU A 164 -0.98 3.01 -6.39
C LEU A 164 0.12 4.03 -6.16
N ASP A 165 1.36 3.63 -6.42
CA ASP A 165 2.53 4.49 -6.43
C ASP A 165 2.55 5.36 -7.70
N VAL A 166 2.53 6.68 -7.54
CA VAL A 166 2.68 7.64 -8.65
C VAL A 166 3.95 8.48 -8.55
N TRP A 167 4.92 8.01 -7.78
CA TRP A 167 6.30 8.47 -7.89
C TRP A 167 6.86 8.10 -9.27
N GLU A 168 7.68 8.96 -9.87
CA GLU A 168 8.27 8.68 -11.18
C GLU A 168 9.12 7.40 -11.19
N HIS A 169 9.75 7.04 -10.07
CA HIS A 169 10.52 5.79 -10.00
C HIS A 169 9.67 4.52 -10.23
N ALA A 170 8.35 4.59 -10.03
CA ALA A 170 7.45 3.47 -10.25
C ALA A 170 7.15 3.21 -11.74
N TYR A 171 7.38 4.19 -12.64
CA TYR A 171 6.93 4.07 -14.02
C TYR A 171 7.88 4.68 -15.07
N TYR A 172 8.84 5.53 -14.70
CA TYR A 172 9.59 6.34 -15.66
C TYR A 172 10.42 5.52 -16.65
N LEU A 173 10.99 4.39 -16.23
CA LEU A 173 11.81 3.55 -17.10
C LEU A 173 11.06 2.99 -18.31
N LYS A 174 9.73 2.75 -18.17
CA LYS A 174 8.90 2.23 -19.24
C LYS A 174 8.00 3.28 -19.86
N TYR A 175 7.42 4.13 -19.05
CA TYR A 175 6.38 5.08 -19.46
C TYR A 175 6.86 6.51 -19.60
N GLU A 176 8.07 6.82 -19.13
CA GLU A 176 8.63 8.18 -19.11
C GLU A 176 7.64 9.14 -18.43
N ASN A 177 7.27 10.25 -19.09
CA ASN A 177 6.30 11.22 -18.58
C ASN A 177 4.83 10.78 -18.75
N ARG A 178 4.56 9.62 -19.34
CA ARG A 178 3.19 9.15 -19.64
C ARG A 178 2.57 8.45 -18.43
N ARG A 179 2.39 9.20 -17.32
CA ARG A 179 1.78 8.66 -16.09
C ARG A 179 0.39 8.04 -16.35
N ALA A 180 -0.41 8.62 -17.25
CA ALA A 180 -1.73 8.08 -17.57
C ALA A 180 -1.67 6.68 -18.19
N ASP A 181 -0.67 6.40 -19.05
CA ASP A 181 -0.47 5.08 -19.66
C ASP A 181 -0.06 4.04 -18.60
N TYR A 182 0.80 4.44 -17.63
CA TYR A 182 1.15 3.60 -16.50
C TYR A 182 -0.08 3.25 -15.65
N ILE A 183 -0.90 4.24 -15.31
CA ILE A 183 -2.14 4.02 -14.53
C ILE A 183 -3.05 3.05 -15.26
N ALA A 184 -3.27 3.24 -16.56
CA ALA A 184 -4.09 2.36 -17.39
C ALA A 184 -3.53 0.93 -17.45
N ALA A 185 -2.21 0.77 -17.55
CA ALA A 185 -1.55 -0.53 -17.54
C ALA A 185 -1.63 -1.23 -16.19
N TRP A 186 -1.48 -0.49 -15.08
CA TRP A 186 -1.52 -1.03 -13.73
C TRP A 186 -2.85 -1.69 -13.38
N TRP A 187 -3.98 -1.21 -13.89
CA TRP A 187 -5.29 -1.85 -13.67
C TRP A 187 -5.35 -3.31 -14.12
N ASN A 188 -4.51 -3.73 -15.06
CA ASN A 188 -4.47 -5.12 -15.53
C ASN A 188 -3.76 -6.09 -14.57
N VAL A 189 -3.12 -5.58 -13.53
CA VAL A 189 -2.39 -6.39 -12.55
C VAL A 189 -2.91 -6.21 -11.12
N VAL A 190 -4.03 -5.52 -10.91
CA VAL A 190 -4.60 -5.32 -9.58
C VAL A 190 -5.05 -6.65 -8.97
N ASN A 191 -4.57 -6.95 -7.77
CA ASN A 191 -4.92 -8.14 -6.99
C ASN A 191 -6.19 -7.91 -6.17
N TRP A 192 -7.35 -8.09 -6.78
CA TRP A 192 -8.63 -7.89 -6.10
C TRP A 192 -8.88 -8.86 -4.93
N THR A 193 -8.25 -10.03 -4.95
CA THR A 193 -8.31 -10.99 -3.84
C THR A 193 -7.65 -10.40 -2.60
N TYR A 194 -6.48 -9.79 -2.75
CA TYR A 194 -5.79 -9.10 -1.66
C TYR A 194 -6.60 -7.90 -1.15
N VAL A 195 -7.13 -7.08 -2.04
CA VAL A 195 -7.95 -5.91 -1.67
C VAL A 195 -9.21 -6.33 -0.90
N ALA A 196 -9.89 -7.41 -1.32
CA ALA A 196 -11.06 -7.95 -0.61
C ALA A 196 -10.70 -8.54 0.76
N ALA A 197 -9.51 -9.15 0.90
CA ALA A 197 -9.02 -9.62 2.19
C ALA A 197 -8.76 -8.45 3.15
N ASN A 198 -8.13 -7.36 2.68
CA ASN A 198 -7.91 -6.15 3.46
C ASN A 198 -9.24 -5.56 3.97
N LEU A 199 -10.27 -5.48 3.10
CA LEU A 199 -11.61 -5.03 3.51
C LEU A 199 -12.22 -5.94 4.56
N THR A 200 -12.02 -7.26 4.45
CA THR A 200 -12.56 -8.22 5.42
C THR A 200 -11.90 -8.03 6.79
N VAL A 201 -10.58 -7.87 6.83
CA VAL A 201 -9.83 -7.60 8.07
C VAL A 201 -10.25 -6.26 8.66
N ALA A 202 -10.34 -5.20 7.85
CA ALA A 202 -10.82 -3.90 8.29
C ALA A 202 -12.20 -3.98 8.94
N ASN A 203 -13.17 -4.67 8.31
CA ASN A 203 -14.53 -4.82 8.83
C ASN A 203 -14.64 -5.63 10.12
N LEU A 204 -13.75 -6.63 10.32
CA LEU A 204 -13.70 -7.40 11.57
C LEU A 204 -13.25 -6.52 12.74
N GLU A 205 -12.48 -5.49 12.47
CA GLU A 205 -11.82 -4.64 13.46
C GLU A 205 -12.41 -3.24 13.59
N LEU A 206 -13.30 -2.82 12.68
CA LEU A 206 -14.09 -1.59 12.84
C LEU A 206 -14.97 -1.59 14.10
N GLY A 207 -15.13 -2.75 14.77
CA GLY A 207 -15.65 -2.86 16.15
C GLY A 207 -14.63 -2.50 17.23
N VAL A 208 -13.35 -2.40 16.90
CA VAL A 208 -12.24 -2.01 17.78
C VAL A 208 -11.78 -0.63 17.35
N ARG A 209 -12.08 0.39 18.13
CA ARG A 209 -11.79 1.81 17.83
C ARG A 209 -10.29 2.17 17.82
N ASP A 210 -9.41 1.22 17.65
CA ASP A 210 -7.95 1.41 17.76
C ASP A 210 -7.25 0.95 16.49
N VAL A 211 -6.95 1.93 15.62
CA VAL A 211 -6.20 1.73 14.37
C VAL A 211 -4.80 1.16 14.64
N ALA A 212 -4.22 1.43 15.82
CA ALA A 212 -2.92 0.87 16.21
C ALA A 212 -3.02 -0.63 16.52
N ALA A 213 -4.09 -1.07 17.18
CA ALA A 213 -4.34 -2.51 17.42
C ALA A 213 -4.59 -3.26 16.10
N TRP A 214 -5.30 -2.62 15.14
CA TRP A 214 -5.42 -3.14 13.78
C TRP A 214 -4.06 -3.32 13.10
N ALA A 215 -3.18 -2.33 13.22
CA ALA A 215 -1.88 -2.32 12.58
C ALA A 215 -0.99 -3.52 12.99
N ASP A 216 -1.06 -3.94 14.24
CA ASP A 216 -0.26 -5.07 14.76
C ASP A 216 -0.82 -6.44 14.32
N ASP A 217 -2.15 -6.58 14.19
CA ASP A 217 -2.81 -7.86 13.92
C ASP A 217 -3.09 -8.10 12.42
N ALA A 218 -3.51 -7.05 11.70
CA ALA A 218 -3.88 -7.16 10.29
C ALA A 218 -2.71 -7.55 9.39
N TRP A 219 -1.54 -6.96 9.57
CA TRP A 219 -0.36 -7.29 8.78
C TRP A 219 0.08 -8.74 8.98
N SER A 220 0.06 -9.21 10.21
CA SER A 220 0.37 -10.61 10.56
C SER A 220 -0.62 -11.58 9.92
N LYS A 221 -1.92 -11.29 9.96
CA LYS A 221 -2.98 -12.13 9.39
C LYS A 221 -2.98 -12.12 7.86
N ILE A 222 -2.80 -10.96 7.25
CA ILE A 222 -2.76 -10.82 5.80
C ILE A 222 -1.52 -11.53 5.23
N SER A 223 -0.34 -11.30 5.79
CA SER A 223 0.89 -11.97 5.33
C SER A 223 0.87 -13.48 5.56
N SER A 224 0.25 -13.97 6.65
CA SER A 224 0.13 -15.42 6.91
C SER A 224 -0.93 -16.12 6.05
N ALA A 225 -1.96 -15.42 5.61
CA ALA A 225 -2.98 -15.98 4.73
C ALA A 225 -2.44 -16.22 3.32
N PHE A 226 -1.55 -15.34 2.84
CA PHE A 226 -0.97 -15.47 1.50
C PHE A 226 0.25 -16.39 1.43
N SER A 227 1.01 -16.59 2.52
CA SER A 227 2.10 -17.57 2.54
C SER A 227 1.61 -19.02 2.50
N LYS A 228 0.40 -19.30 2.95
CA LYS A 228 -0.20 -20.66 2.91
C LYS A 228 -0.83 -21.03 1.57
N SER A 229 -1.20 -20.07 0.74
CA SER A 229 -1.78 -20.32 -0.59
C SER A 229 -0.75 -20.65 -1.67
N ASN A 230 0.55 -20.51 -1.37
CA ASN A 230 1.65 -20.82 -2.28
C ASN A 230 2.30 -22.20 -2.00
N GLU A 231 1.79 -22.96 -1.03
CA GLU A 231 2.28 -24.31 -0.68
C GLU A 231 1.34 -25.44 -1.14
N GLU A 232 0.21 -25.13 -1.77
CA GLU A 232 -0.71 -26.07 -2.42
C GLU A 232 -0.67 -25.91 -3.96
#